data_874595e984ee6f893aed6edd9d39ad3d
#
_entry.id   874595e984ee6f893aed6edd9d39ad3d
#
_cell.length_a   1.000
_cell.length_b   1.000
_cell.length_c   1.000
_cell.angle_alpha   90.00
_cell.angle_beta   90.00
_cell.angle_gamma   90.00
#
_symmetry.space_group_name_H-M   'P 1'
#
loop_
_entity.id
_entity.type
_entity.pdbx_description
1 polymer ?
#
loop_
_entity_poly.entity_id
_entity_poly.type
_entity_poly.pdbx_seq_one_letter_code
_entity_poly.pdbx_strand_id
1 'polypeptide(L)'
;MRHHPVGFLPLCLAILCERCAAYMLASSLVLMLCERYGYPRDEALRTAGLITAAGYLGSLPGGLVADRILGHRRGLSASLIFLTVGYALLMLPSLIALWSAVAVLVLGNSLFKPSAQAVLGRLYTPTDPRLDGAQVWLHLVINVGALFGAVVAGLATQHWGWTGCFAVTASVVCIGRVCLSVGRRDAPVSNQTEAPFPRNTPIDHLSTWQRVKTIVALTLAMLLFNIALGQVEGSLLLWTGQHVERTLLGFTMPPSWFVGLPALLVLVIAPAQLALLPGLQRRFGVFRLVAVGLLATSLAFLVLFPAVVWSKTQLVSMGWLVACHTLLVIGETLVGPLGLAQVLRLAPPRFVGAVMGVWFVSGAVGYWLAGEIGALWVRWSPIGGLVILTVLPLLGSGMLFVEEKKWNAK
;
A
#
# COMPACT_ATOMS: atom_id res chain seq x y z
N MET A 1 -5.35 -28.89 10.58
CA MET A 1 -5.29 -27.40 10.65
C MET A 1 -5.99 -26.98 11.94
N ARG A 2 -5.31 -26.25 12.83
CA ARG A 2 -5.95 -25.72 14.05
C ARG A 2 -6.91 -24.61 13.62
N HIS A 3 -8.19 -24.72 14.01
CA HIS A 3 -9.21 -23.75 13.63
C HIS A 3 -8.91 -22.37 14.22
N HIS A 4 -8.98 -21.33 13.38
CA HIS A 4 -8.91 -19.93 13.83
C HIS A 4 -10.16 -19.56 14.67
N PRO A 5 -10.10 -18.52 15.53
CA PRO A 5 -11.26 -18.03 16.29
C PRO A 5 -12.43 -17.65 15.37
N VAL A 6 -13.67 -17.80 15.87
CA VAL A 6 -14.91 -17.56 15.11
C VAL A 6 -14.96 -16.16 14.45
N GLY A 7 -14.41 -15.14 15.11
CA GLY A 7 -14.35 -13.77 14.56
C GLY A 7 -13.33 -13.54 13.44
N PHE A 8 -12.44 -14.51 13.14
CA PHE A 8 -11.37 -14.33 12.17
C PHE A 8 -11.88 -14.28 10.73
N LEU A 9 -12.73 -15.21 10.31
CA LEU A 9 -13.25 -15.23 8.94
C LEU A 9 -14.10 -13.99 8.60
N PRO A 10 -15.06 -13.53 9.44
CA PRO A 10 -15.76 -12.27 9.20
C PRO A 10 -14.84 -11.05 9.09
N LEU A 11 -13.78 -11.00 9.89
CA LEU A 11 -12.77 -9.94 9.80
C LEU A 11 -12.01 -10.00 8.46
N CYS A 12 -11.57 -11.19 8.04
CA CYS A 12 -10.91 -11.39 6.74
C CYS A 12 -11.80 -10.97 5.58
N LEU A 13 -13.10 -11.34 5.60
CA LEU A 13 -14.05 -10.95 4.56
C LEU A 13 -14.28 -9.44 4.51
N ALA A 14 -14.38 -8.78 5.68
CA ALA A 14 -14.50 -7.33 5.75
C ALA A 14 -13.25 -6.63 5.18
N ILE A 15 -12.05 -7.14 5.49
CA ILE A 15 -10.79 -6.62 4.96
C ILE A 15 -10.67 -6.88 3.46
N LEU A 16 -11.06 -8.07 2.99
CA LEU A 16 -11.11 -8.40 1.56
C LEU A 16 -11.96 -7.38 0.78
N CYS A 17 -13.18 -7.16 1.25
CA CYS A 17 -14.11 -6.23 0.61
C CYS A 17 -13.57 -4.79 0.62
N GLU A 18 -13.04 -4.35 1.75
CA GLU A 18 -12.47 -3.00 1.87
C GLU A 18 -11.23 -2.86 0.98
N ARG A 19 -10.32 -3.82 0.96
CA ARG A 19 -9.16 -3.80 0.05
C ARG A 19 -9.58 -3.81 -1.42
N CYS A 20 -10.56 -4.64 -1.78
CA CYS A 20 -11.14 -4.64 -3.14
C CYS A 20 -11.61 -3.22 -3.51
N ALA A 21 -12.43 -2.59 -2.68
CA ALA A 21 -12.94 -1.24 -2.93
C ALA A 21 -11.83 -0.17 -2.98
N ALA A 22 -10.84 -0.24 -2.08
CA ALA A 22 -9.71 0.68 -2.07
C ALA A 22 -8.90 0.60 -3.37
N TYR A 23 -8.66 -0.61 -3.89
CA TYR A 23 -7.96 -0.80 -5.15
C TYR A 23 -8.83 -0.54 -6.39
N MET A 24 -10.17 -0.67 -6.28
CA MET A 24 -11.06 -0.14 -7.31
C MET A 24 -10.87 1.37 -7.47
N LEU A 25 -10.81 2.12 -6.37
CA LEU A 25 -10.54 3.56 -6.42
C LEU A 25 -9.11 3.83 -6.90
N ALA A 26 -8.09 3.21 -6.32
CA ALA A 26 -6.68 3.45 -6.64
C ALA A 26 -6.39 3.25 -8.13
N SER A 27 -6.91 2.15 -8.73
CA SER A 27 -6.72 1.83 -10.15
C SER A 27 -7.53 2.70 -11.12
N SER A 28 -8.47 3.49 -10.62
CA SER A 28 -9.37 4.32 -11.43
C SER A 28 -9.30 5.81 -11.12
N LEU A 29 -8.67 6.22 -10.01
CA LEU A 29 -8.72 7.61 -9.53
C LEU A 29 -8.18 8.60 -10.55
N VAL A 30 -6.98 8.38 -11.08
CA VAL A 30 -6.36 9.30 -12.07
C VAL A 30 -7.16 9.31 -13.36
N LEU A 31 -7.62 8.15 -13.84
CA LEU A 31 -8.46 8.05 -15.04
C LEU A 31 -9.79 8.78 -14.86
N MET A 32 -10.45 8.59 -13.71
CA MET A 32 -11.69 9.30 -13.38
C MET A 32 -11.49 10.82 -13.33
N LEU A 33 -10.41 11.31 -12.73
CA LEU A 33 -10.13 12.75 -12.70
C LEU A 33 -9.96 13.32 -14.11
N CYS A 34 -9.27 12.61 -15.00
CA CYS A 34 -9.10 13.02 -16.38
C CYS A 34 -10.40 12.91 -17.20
N GLU A 35 -11.06 11.76 -17.17
CA GLU A 35 -12.15 11.44 -18.11
C GLU A 35 -13.51 11.99 -17.67
N ARG A 36 -13.78 11.99 -16.35
CA ARG A 36 -15.08 12.41 -15.84
C ARG A 36 -15.11 13.87 -15.40
N TYR A 37 -14.00 14.35 -14.82
CA TYR A 37 -13.93 15.71 -14.27
C TYR A 37 -13.10 16.66 -15.14
N GLY A 38 -12.48 16.18 -16.23
CA GLY A 38 -11.75 17.02 -17.19
C GLY A 38 -10.44 17.59 -16.67
N TYR A 39 -9.86 17.00 -15.61
CA TYR A 39 -8.55 17.44 -15.11
C TYR A 39 -7.46 17.21 -16.17
N PRO A 40 -6.56 18.18 -16.40
CA PRO A 40 -5.31 17.92 -17.10
C PRO A 40 -4.56 16.77 -16.43
N ARG A 41 -3.84 15.96 -17.21
CA ARG A 41 -3.17 14.75 -16.69
C ARG A 41 -2.20 15.03 -15.54
N ASP A 42 -1.45 16.12 -15.63
CA ASP A 42 -0.51 16.54 -14.59
C ASP A 42 -1.22 16.97 -13.30
N GLU A 43 -2.34 17.68 -13.41
CA GLU A 43 -3.17 18.04 -12.25
C GLU A 43 -3.87 16.83 -11.65
N ALA A 44 -4.35 15.89 -12.48
CA ALA A 44 -4.95 14.64 -12.02
C ALA A 44 -3.95 13.81 -11.18
N LEU A 45 -2.69 13.73 -11.61
CA LEU A 45 -1.63 13.02 -10.90
C LEU A 45 -1.30 13.67 -9.56
N ARG A 46 -1.18 15.01 -9.51
CA ARG A 46 -0.99 15.75 -8.24
C ARG A 46 -2.15 15.55 -7.30
N THR A 47 -3.37 15.69 -7.81
CA THR A 47 -4.59 15.53 -7.02
C THR A 47 -4.71 14.11 -6.47
N ALA A 48 -4.44 13.08 -7.27
CA ALA A 48 -4.45 11.69 -6.82
C ALA A 48 -3.37 11.42 -5.76
N GLY A 49 -2.16 11.92 -5.96
CA GLY A 49 -1.09 11.84 -4.96
C GLY A 49 -1.47 12.50 -3.64
N LEU A 50 -2.09 13.68 -3.67
CA LEU A 50 -2.58 14.39 -2.48
C LEU A 50 -3.69 13.61 -1.76
N ILE A 51 -4.66 13.06 -2.50
CA ILE A 51 -5.76 12.26 -1.94
C ILE A 51 -5.20 11.02 -1.24
N THR A 52 -4.26 10.31 -1.88
CA THR A 52 -3.62 9.14 -1.30
C THR A 52 -2.80 9.49 -0.06
N ALA A 53 -2.04 10.58 -0.11
CA ALA A 53 -1.28 11.10 1.03
C ALA A 53 -2.18 11.45 2.23
N ALA A 54 -3.33 12.09 1.98
CA ALA A 54 -4.31 12.41 3.02
C ALA A 54 -4.85 11.14 3.71
N GLY A 55 -5.07 10.07 2.95
CA GLY A 55 -5.47 8.77 3.50
C GLY A 55 -4.42 8.15 4.44
N TYR A 56 -3.13 8.32 4.14
CA TYR A 56 -2.04 7.87 5.02
C TYR A 56 -1.93 8.74 6.27
N LEU A 57 -1.96 10.08 6.15
CA LEU A 57 -1.90 11.01 7.27
C LEU A 57 -3.06 10.83 8.24
N GLY A 58 -4.26 10.59 7.72
CA GLY A 58 -5.47 10.37 8.52
C GLY A 58 -5.35 9.16 9.47
N SER A 59 -4.50 8.19 9.18
CA SER A 59 -4.38 6.97 10.01
C SER A 59 -3.86 7.26 11.43
N LEU A 60 -3.10 8.33 11.64
CA LEU A 60 -2.61 8.73 12.96
C LEU A 60 -3.74 9.25 13.88
N PRO A 61 -4.49 10.32 13.53
CA PRO A 61 -5.58 10.79 14.35
C PRO A 61 -6.73 9.77 14.44
N GLY A 62 -6.96 8.99 13.38
CA GLY A 62 -7.98 7.95 13.38
C GLY A 62 -7.71 6.83 14.37
N GLY A 63 -6.44 6.43 14.52
CA GLY A 63 -6.03 5.50 15.57
C GLY A 63 -6.33 6.02 16.97
N LEU A 64 -5.97 7.28 17.26
CA LEU A 64 -6.26 7.91 18.55
C LEU A 64 -7.77 8.01 18.86
N VAL A 65 -8.58 8.32 17.85
CA VAL A 65 -10.04 8.34 17.98
C VAL A 65 -10.60 6.93 18.26
N ALA A 66 -10.06 5.92 17.56
CA ALA A 66 -10.45 4.53 17.80
C ALA A 66 -10.05 4.05 19.20
N ASP A 67 -8.85 4.45 19.69
CA ASP A 67 -8.34 4.04 21.01
C ASP A 67 -9.11 4.69 22.15
N ARG A 68 -9.36 6.01 22.08
CA ARG A 68 -9.84 6.80 23.21
C ARG A 68 -11.35 7.02 23.23
N ILE A 69 -12.01 7.03 22.05
CA ILE A 69 -13.41 7.49 21.93
C ILE A 69 -14.35 6.35 21.50
N LEU A 70 -14.05 5.69 20.38
CA LEU A 70 -15.00 4.75 19.77
C LEU A 70 -14.80 3.31 20.22
N GLY A 71 -13.58 2.91 20.54
CA GLY A 71 -13.16 1.52 20.64
C GLY A 71 -13.02 0.86 19.25
N HIS A 72 -12.06 -0.04 19.08
CA HIS A 72 -11.66 -0.59 17.78
C HIS A 72 -12.78 -1.29 17.00
N ARG A 73 -13.68 -2.03 17.69
CA ARG A 73 -14.82 -2.71 17.01
C ARG A 73 -15.83 -1.72 16.45
N ARG A 74 -16.14 -0.65 17.20
CA ARG A 74 -17.02 0.42 16.71
C ARG A 74 -16.32 1.24 15.65
N GLY A 75 -15.02 1.54 15.83
CA GLY A 75 -14.18 2.22 14.86
C GLY A 75 -14.15 1.49 13.52
N LEU A 76 -13.93 0.17 13.52
CA LEU A 76 -13.96 -0.66 12.30
C LEU A 76 -15.34 -0.66 11.63
N SER A 77 -16.40 -0.68 12.41
CA SER A 77 -17.77 -0.62 11.90
C SER A 77 -18.12 0.76 11.30
N ALA A 78 -17.74 1.84 11.99
CA ALA A 78 -17.94 3.21 11.52
C ALA A 78 -17.13 3.49 10.25
N SER A 79 -15.89 2.99 10.18
CA SER A 79 -15.05 3.14 9.00
C SER A 79 -15.70 2.58 7.74
N LEU A 80 -16.28 1.38 7.80
CA LEU A 80 -16.96 0.76 6.66
C LEU A 80 -18.22 1.54 6.25
N ILE A 81 -18.91 2.21 7.20
CA ILE A 81 -20.03 3.10 6.87
C ILE A 81 -19.51 4.34 6.13
N PHE A 82 -18.48 5.01 6.65
CA PHE A 82 -17.89 6.16 5.99
C PHE A 82 -17.37 5.82 4.60
N LEU A 83 -16.70 4.68 4.44
CA LEU A 83 -16.22 4.21 3.14
C LEU A 83 -17.38 3.96 2.17
N THR A 84 -18.47 3.30 2.61
CA THR A 84 -19.65 3.07 1.78
C THR A 84 -20.27 4.40 1.33
N VAL A 85 -20.45 5.37 2.24
CA VAL A 85 -20.98 6.69 1.93
C VAL A 85 -20.04 7.45 0.99
N GLY A 86 -18.73 7.42 1.23
CA GLY A 86 -17.75 8.08 0.37
C GLY A 86 -17.76 7.54 -1.05
N TYR A 87 -17.81 6.21 -1.23
CA TYR A 87 -17.92 5.63 -2.58
C TYR A 87 -19.29 5.91 -3.22
N ALA A 88 -20.36 5.96 -2.45
CA ALA A 88 -21.69 6.35 -2.97
C ALA A 88 -21.71 7.81 -3.43
N LEU A 89 -21.02 8.73 -2.75
CA LEU A 89 -20.88 10.11 -3.19
C LEU A 89 -20.13 10.23 -4.53
N LEU A 90 -19.15 9.36 -4.79
CA LEU A 90 -18.45 9.33 -6.10
C LEU A 90 -19.37 8.90 -7.26
N MET A 91 -20.55 8.38 -7.01
CA MET A 91 -21.55 8.13 -8.09
C MET A 91 -22.06 9.45 -8.70
N LEU A 92 -22.03 10.54 -7.95
CA LEU A 92 -22.53 11.84 -8.39
C LEU A 92 -21.45 12.59 -9.21
N PRO A 93 -21.79 13.09 -10.43
CA PRO A 93 -20.82 13.75 -11.32
C PRO A 93 -20.64 15.23 -10.99
N SER A 94 -20.28 15.57 -9.75
CA SER A 94 -20.01 16.95 -9.34
C SER A 94 -18.74 17.09 -8.54
N LEU A 95 -18.04 18.23 -8.68
CA LEU A 95 -16.83 18.53 -7.91
C LEU A 95 -17.09 18.60 -6.40
N ILE A 96 -18.27 19.09 -5.99
CA ILE A 96 -18.68 19.14 -4.59
C ILE A 96 -18.77 17.70 -4.04
N ALA A 97 -19.42 16.80 -4.81
CA ALA A 97 -19.52 15.39 -4.40
C ALA A 97 -18.15 14.70 -4.37
N LEU A 98 -17.26 14.99 -5.33
CA LEU A 98 -15.89 14.48 -5.34
C LEU A 98 -15.14 14.85 -4.04
N TRP A 99 -15.08 16.14 -3.70
CA TRP A 99 -14.33 16.58 -2.53
C TRP A 99 -14.98 16.17 -1.21
N SER A 100 -16.32 16.11 -1.17
CA SER A 100 -17.05 15.54 -0.03
C SER A 100 -16.76 14.04 0.13
N ALA A 101 -16.74 13.30 -0.98
CA ALA A 101 -16.36 11.89 -0.99
C ALA A 101 -14.93 11.69 -0.48
N VAL A 102 -13.97 12.49 -0.96
CA VAL A 102 -12.58 12.45 -0.51
C VAL A 102 -12.49 12.64 1.00
N ALA A 103 -13.16 13.66 1.55
CA ALA A 103 -13.15 13.91 3.00
C ALA A 103 -13.72 12.73 3.79
N VAL A 104 -14.85 12.17 3.35
CA VAL A 104 -15.49 11.01 4.00
C VAL A 104 -14.64 9.74 3.86
N LEU A 105 -14.02 9.51 2.70
CA LEU A 105 -13.12 8.37 2.47
C LEU A 105 -11.85 8.47 3.32
N VAL A 106 -11.26 9.66 3.46
CA VAL A 106 -10.11 9.89 4.36
C VAL A 106 -10.50 9.56 5.81
N LEU A 107 -11.66 10.00 6.30
CA LEU A 107 -12.17 9.65 7.63
C LEU A 107 -12.38 8.14 7.77
N GLY A 108 -12.97 7.49 6.78
CA GLY A 108 -13.16 6.04 6.77
C GLY A 108 -11.83 5.29 6.84
N ASN A 109 -10.89 5.62 5.95
CA ASN A 109 -9.56 5.00 5.91
C ASN A 109 -8.75 5.23 7.19
N SER A 110 -8.88 6.40 7.80
CA SER A 110 -8.18 6.75 9.06
C SER A 110 -8.54 5.81 10.21
N LEU A 111 -9.79 5.40 10.29
CA LEU A 111 -10.30 4.48 11.31
C LEU A 111 -10.07 3.01 10.96
N PHE A 112 -10.05 2.65 9.67
CA PHE A 112 -10.06 1.25 9.22
C PHE A 112 -8.79 0.50 9.60
N LYS A 113 -7.63 0.99 9.11
CA LYS A 113 -6.34 0.29 9.25
C LYS A 113 -5.98 -0.01 10.71
N PRO A 114 -5.96 0.98 11.63
CA PRO A 114 -5.62 0.72 13.03
C PRO A 114 -6.66 -0.17 13.72
N SER A 115 -7.96 0.04 13.44
CA SER A 115 -9.03 -0.76 14.06
C SER A 115 -9.00 -2.22 13.60
N ALA A 116 -8.73 -2.50 12.33
CA ALA A 116 -8.65 -3.86 11.80
C ALA A 116 -7.51 -4.66 12.45
N GLN A 117 -6.32 -4.05 12.57
CA GLN A 117 -5.17 -4.68 13.22
C GLN A 117 -5.40 -4.90 14.71
N ALA A 118 -5.97 -3.94 15.41
CA ALA A 118 -6.29 -4.09 16.82
C ALA A 118 -7.39 -5.15 17.08
N VAL A 119 -8.40 -5.25 16.21
CA VAL A 119 -9.42 -6.31 16.30
C VAL A 119 -8.77 -7.67 16.05
N LEU A 120 -7.89 -7.81 15.06
CA LEU A 120 -7.15 -9.05 14.82
C LEU A 120 -6.34 -9.45 16.06
N GLY A 121 -5.56 -8.54 16.64
CA GLY A 121 -4.76 -8.80 17.83
C GLY A 121 -5.57 -9.27 19.03
N ARG A 122 -6.82 -8.80 19.16
CA ARG A 122 -7.74 -9.19 20.25
C ARG A 122 -8.42 -10.55 20.05
N LEU A 123 -8.36 -11.14 18.87
CA LEU A 123 -8.89 -12.49 18.61
C LEU A 123 -7.94 -13.59 19.12
N TYR A 124 -6.69 -13.26 19.41
CA TYR A 124 -5.66 -14.22 19.83
C TYR A 124 -5.06 -13.77 21.17
N THR A 125 -4.57 -14.73 21.96
CA THR A 125 -3.68 -14.42 23.09
C THR A 125 -2.27 -14.10 22.58
N PRO A 126 -1.47 -13.28 23.28
CA PRO A 126 -0.12 -12.90 22.83
C PRO A 126 0.82 -14.09 22.57
N THR A 127 0.57 -15.23 23.22
CA THR A 127 1.34 -16.47 23.10
C THR A 127 0.72 -17.48 22.14
N ASP A 128 -0.38 -17.14 21.46
CA ASP A 128 -1.06 -18.07 20.55
C ASP A 128 -0.24 -18.25 19.26
N PRO A 129 0.28 -19.46 18.97
CA PRO A 129 1.09 -19.71 17.78
C PRO A 129 0.31 -19.57 16.47
N ARG A 130 -1.03 -19.43 16.52
CA ARG A 130 -1.87 -19.20 15.33
C ARG A 130 -1.85 -17.73 14.88
N LEU A 131 -1.38 -16.80 15.72
CA LEU A 131 -1.36 -15.38 15.40
C LEU A 131 -0.46 -15.09 14.18
N ASP A 132 0.72 -15.71 14.11
CA ASP A 132 1.62 -15.55 12.97
C ASP A 132 0.97 -16.06 11.67
N GLY A 133 0.31 -17.22 11.74
CA GLY A 133 -0.47 -17.76 10.61
C GLY A 133 -1.61 -16.83 10.21
N ALA A 134 -2.31 -16.21 11.17
CA ALA A 134 -3.37 -15.24 10.90
C ALA A 134 -2.86 -13.99 10.18
N GLN A 135 -1.66 -13.48 10.50
CA GLN A 135 -1.02 -12.36 9.80
C GLN A 135 -0.68 -12.73 8.34
N VAL A 136 -0.18 -13.94 8.10
CA VAL A 136 0.07 -14.43 6.74
C VAL A 136 -1.23 -14.50 5.94
N TRP A 137 -2.30 -15.07 6.53
CA TRP A 137 -3.62 -15.09 5.89
C TRP A 137 -4.14 -13.70 5.58
N LEU A 138 -3.97 -12.76 6.52
CA LEU A 138 -4.38 -11.37 6.31
C LEU A 138 -3.65 -10.72 5.13
N HIS A 139 -2.34 -10.95 5.02
CA HIS A 139 -1.55 -10.46 3.90
C HIS A 139 -2.03 -11.03 2.55
N LEU A 140 -2.35 -12.33 2.50
CA LEU A 140 -2.93 -12.94 1.30
C LEU A 140 -4.29 -12.33 0.95
N VAL A 141 -5.17 -12.16 1.94
CA VAL A 141 -6.50 -11.54 1.76
C VAL A 141 -6.41 -10.11 1.22
N ILE A 142 -5.45 -9.32 1.71
CA ILE A 142 -5.17 -7.96 1.23
C ILE A 142 -4.81 -7.98 -0.26
N ASN A 143 -3.90 -8.86 -0.68
CA ASN A 143 -3.46 -8.94 -2.08
C ASN A 143 -4.54 -9.53 -3.00
N VAL A 144 -5.32 -10.50 -2.53
CA VAL A 144 -6.49 -10.99 -3.27
C VAL A 144 -7.50 -9.86 -3.50
N GLY A 145 -7.80 -9.07 -2.44
CA GLY A 145 -8.68 -7.90 -2.56
C GLY A 145 -8.13 -6.85 -3.54
N ALA A 146 -6.83 -6.58 -3.51
CA ALA A 146 -6.15 -5.65 -4.41
C ALA A 146 -6.27 -6.08 -5.88
N LEU A 147 -5.97 -7.35 -6.16
CA LEU A 147 -6.07 -7.92 -7.51
C LEU A 147 -7.51 -7.83 -8.04
N PHE A 148 -8.48 -8.35 -7.27
CA PHE A 148 -9.88 -8.32 -7.69
C PHE A 148 -10.40 -6.88 -7.83
N GLY A 149 -9.97 -5.97 -6.96
CA GLY A 149 -10.36 -4.55 -7.03
C GLY A 149 -9.97 -3.92 -8.36
N ALA A 150 -8.72 -4.07 -8.78
CA ALA A 150 -8.24 -3.54 -10.05
C ALA A 150 -8.96 -4.16 -11.27
N VAL A 151 -9.21 -5.48 -11.23
CA VAL A 151 -9.94 -6.19 -12.30
C VAL A 151 -11.39 -5.73 -12.39
N VAL A 152 -12.10 -5.71 -11.25
CA VAL A 152 -13.52 -5.32 -11.19
C VAL A 152 -13.69 -3.85 -11.57
N ALA A 153 -12.78 -2.96 -11.17
CA ALA A 153 -12.82 -1.55 -11.57
C ALA A 153 -12.79 -1.38 -13.08
N GLY A 154 -11.89 -2.07 -13.78
CA GLY A 154 -11.78 -2.01 -15.23
C GLY A 154 -13.04 -2.51 -15.93
N LEU A 155 -13.53 -3.68 -15.53
CA LEU A 155 -14.76 -4.25 -16.10
C LEU A 155 -16.00 -3.38 -15.80
N ALA A 156 -16.15 -2.93 -14.56
CA ALA A 156 -17.29 -2.10 -14.17
C ALA A 156 -17.31 -0.76 -14.91
N THR A 157 -16.14 -0.14 -15.09
CA THR A 157 -16.03 1.11 -15.83
C THR A 157 -16.36 0.92 -17.31
N GLN A 158 -15.90 -0.16 -17.94
CA GLN A 158 -16.19 -0.46 -19.34
C GLN A 158 -17.68 -0.74 -19.60
N HIS A 159 -18.36 -1.47 -18.71
CA HIS A 159 -19.74 -1.88 -18.92
C HIS A 159 -20.78 -0.88 -18.40
N TRP A 160 -20.49 -0.21 -17.28
CA TRP A 160 -21.48 0.63 -16.56
C TRP A 160 -20.98 2.06 -16.31
N GLY A 161 -19.82 2.43 -16.88
CA GLY A 161 -19.21 3.74 -16.69
C GLY A 161 -18.79 4.02 -15.23
N TRP A 162 -18.40 5.25 -14.94
CA TRP A 162 -17.91 5.65 -13.63
C TRP A 162 -18.93 5.49 -12.50
N THR A 163 -20.21 5.85 -12.79
CA THR A 163 -21.29 5.71 -11.80
C THR A 163 -21.51 4.27 -11.41
N GLY A 164 -21.54 3.34 -12.37
CA GLY A 164 -21.65 1.91 -12.11
C GLY A 164 -20.45 1.34 -11.38
N CYS A 165 -19.23 1.77 -11.73
CA CYS A 165 -18.01 1.38 -11.02
C CYS A 165 -18.11 1.71 -9.52
N PHE A 166 -18.50 2.94 -9.16
CA PHE A 166 -18.61 3.33 -7.76
C PHE A 166 -19.83 2.75 -7.05
N ALA A 167 -20.90 2.42 -7.78
CA ALA A 167 -22.01 1.65 -7.22
C ALA A 167 -21.56 0.25 -6.79
N VAL A 168 -20.80 -0.44 -7.64
CA VAL A 168 -20.18 -1.73 -7.29
C VAL A 168 -19.23 -1.58 -6.11
N THR A 169 -18.37 -0.55 -6.12
CA THR A 169 -17.42 -0.27 -5.04
C THR A 169 -18.11 -0.10 -3.69
N ALA A 170 -19.16 0.74 -3.64
CA ALA A 170 -19.96 0.96 -2.43
C ALA A 170 -20.65 -0.33 -1.96
N SER A 171 -21.19 -1.12 -2.90
CA SER A 171 -21.84 -2.40 -2.60
C SER A 171 -20.87 -3.42 -1.99
N VAL A 172 -19.65 -3.52 -2.53
CA VAL A 172 -18.60 -4.41 -1.99
C VAL A 172 -18.26 -4.05 -0.54
N VAL A 173 -18.10 -2.77 -0.21
CA VAL A 173 -17.84 -2.34 1.18
C VAL A 173 -19.05 -2.62 2.08
N CYS A 174 -20.27 -2.40 1.57
CA CYS A 174 -21.51 -2.71 2.30
C CYS A 174 -21.58 -4.21 2.64
N ILE A 175 -21.26 -5.09 1.69
CA ILE A 175 -21.15 -6.54 1.93
C ILE A 175 -20.12 -6.82 3.04
N GLY A 176 -18.93 -6.24 2.99
CA GLY A 176 -17.93 -6.36 4.06
C GLY A 176 -18.45 -5.94 5.42
N ARG A 177 -19.24 -4.87 5.47
CA ARG A 177 -19.90 -4.41 6.69
C ARG A 177 -20.92 -5.41 7.22
N VAL A 178 -21.71 -6.02 6.33
CA VAL A 178 -22.68 -7.07 6.70
C VAL A 178 -21.95 -8.29 7.23
N CYS A 179 -20.92 -8.79 6.55
CA CYS A 179 -20.09 -9.91 7.00
C CYS A 179 -19.54 -9.67 8.42
N LEU A 180 -19.01 -8.46 8.67
CA LEU A 180 -18.51 -8.10 9.99
C LEU A 180 -19.62 -8.11 11.06
N SER A 181 -20.86 -7.72 10.73
CA SER A 181 -21.97 -7.67 11.68
C SER A 181 -22.49 -9.05 12.05
N VAL A 182 -22.51 -10.00 11.12
CA VAL A 182 -22.92 -11.39 11.37
C VAL A 182 -21.93 -12.07 12.33
N GLY A 183 -20.64 -11.87 12.14
CA GLY A 183 -19.59 -12.42 13.01
C GLY A 183 -19.50 -11.80 14.42
N ARG A 184 -20.28 -10.76 14.71
CA ARG A 184 -20.26 -10.08 16.01
C ARG A 184 -20.91 -10.88 17.15
N ARG A 185 -21.78 -11.83 16.84
CA ARG A 185 -22.62 -12.50 17.85
C ARG A 185 -21.86 -13.44 18.77
N ASP A 186 -20.69 -13.95 18.36
CA ASP A 186 -20.04 -15.09 19.01
C ASP A 186 -18.59 -14.86 19.49
N ALA A 187 -18.04 -13.64 19.44
CA ALA A 187 -16.66 -13.39 19.83
C ALA A 187 -16.54 -12.83 21.25
N PRO A 188 -16.01 -13.58 22.22
CA PRO A 188 -15.73 -13.05 23.57
C PRO A 188 -14.71 -11.91 23.46
N VAL A 189 -15.03 -10.79 24.14
CA VAL A 189 -14.13 -9.64 24.23
C VAL A 189 -13.08 -9.97 25.29
N SER A 190 -11.87 -10.29 24.87
CA SER A 190 -10.74 -10.23 25.80
C SER A 190 -10.46 -8.75 26.11
N ASN A 191 -10.64 -8.36 27.37
CA ASN A 191 -10.28 -7.01 27.88
C ASN A 191 -8.77 -6.86 28.11
N GLN A 192 -7.94 -7.53 27.30
CA GLN A 192 -6.50 -7.43 27.45
C GLN A 192 -6.00 -6.10 26.91
N THR A 193 -5.46 -5.31 27.79
CA THR A 193 -4.55 -4.17 27.52
C THR A 193 -3.46 -4.63 26.57
N GLU A 194 -3.10 -3.80 25.63
CA GLU A 194 -2.05 -4.08 24.62
C GLU A 194 -0.84 -4.75 25.25
N ALA A 195 -0.56 -5.99 24.82
CA ALA A 195 0.69 -6.63 25.15
C ALA A 195 1.81 -5.83 24.44
N PRO A 196 2.85 -5.38 25.19
CA PRO A 196 3.98 -4.75 24.55
C PRO A 196 4.63 -5.75 23.59
N PHE A 197 5.01 -5.27 22.40
CA PHE A 197 5.78 -6.06 21.44
C PHE A 197 6.95 -6.79 22.13
N PRO A 198 7.24 -8.06 21.77
CA PRO A 198 8.28 -8.84 22.43
C PRO A 198 9.62 -8.10 22.39
N ARG A 199 10.14 -7.80 23.58
CA ARG A 199 11.37 -7.02 23.80
C ARG A 199 12.55 -7.96 24.03
N ASN A 200 12.88 -8.81 23.09
CA ASN A 200 14.06 -9.67 23.26
C ASN A 200 15.07 -9.43 22.14
N THR A 201 15.78 -8.30 22.22
CA THR A 201 17.10 -8.19 21.58
C THR A 201 17.98 -7.21 22.38
N PRO A 202 19.23 -7.55 22.70
CA PRO A 202 20.16 -6.63 23.34
C PRO A 202 20.57 -5.55 22.32
N ILE A 203 19.92 -4.38 22.42
CA ILE A 203 20.27 -3.18 21.62
C ILE A 203 20.99 -2.16 22.52
N ASP A 204 21.39 -2.58 23.72
CA ASP A 204 21.92 -1.67 24.74
C ASP A 204 23.30 -1.07 24.41
N HIS A 205 24.01 -1.63 23.42
CA HIS A 205 25.30 -1.11 22.95
C HIS A 205 25.20 0.02 21.93
N LEU A 206 23.99 0.38 21.46
CA LEU A 206 23.83 1.48 20.50
C LEU A 206 23.54 2.79 21.22
N SER A 207 24.29 3.83 20.87
CA SER A 207 23.98 5.19 21.32
C SER A 207 22.61 5.65 20.78
N THR A 208 21.94 6.51 21.55
CA THR A 208 20.65 7.11 21.12
C THR A 208 20.78 7.74 19.72
N TRP A 209 21.89 8.38 19.43
CA TRP A 209 22.14 9.00 18.12
C TRP A 209 22.22 7.99 16.97
N GLN A 210 22.84 6.82 17.20
CA GLN A 210 22.89 5.75 16.20
C GLN A 210 21.49 5.17 15.94
N ARG A 211 20.69 4.95 16.98
CA ARG A 211 19.30 4.50 16.84
C ARG A 211 18.46 5.48 16.00
N VAL A 212 18.55 6.79 16.31
CA VAL A 212 17.84 7.83 15.57
C VAL A 212 18.26 7.87 14.09
N LYS A 213 19.59 7.89 13.82
CA LYS A 213 20.10 7.86 12.44
C LYS A 213 19.56 6.67 11.64
N THR A 214 19.55 5.50 12.24
CA THR A 214 19.08 4.29 11.60
C THR A 214 17.59 4.32 11.32
N ILE A 215 16.78 4.80 12.28
CA ILE A 215 15.34 4.99 12.07
C ILE A 215 15.09 5.96 10.92
N VAL A 216 15.81 7.09 10.88
CA VAL A 216 15.70 8.08 9.79
C VAL A 216 16.09 7.47 8.45
N ALA A 217 17.20 6.72 8.38
CA ALA A 217 17.66 6.09 7.14
C ALA A 217 16.64 5.08 6.58
N LEU A 218 16.06 4.23 7.44
CA LEU A 218 15.04 3.26 7.05
C LEU A 218 13.72 3.95 6.66
N THR A 219 13.34 5.01 7.37
CA THR A 219 12.14 5.81 7.05
C THR A 219 12.31 6.52 5.71
N LEU A 220 13.50 7.04 5.42
CA LEU A 220 13.83 7.62 4.11
C LEU A 220 13.81 6.56 3.01
N ALA A 221 14.31 5.36 3.26
CA ALA A 221 14.21 4.24 2.31
C ALA A 221 12.74 3.92 1.96
N MET A 222 11.86 3.90 2.96
CA MET A 222 10.42 3.68 2.75
C MET A 222 9.76 4.83 1.97
N LEU A 223 10.15 6.08 2.24
CA LEU A 223 9.69 7.24 1.48
C LEU A 223 10.07 7.12 0.00
N LEU A 224 11.34 6.83 -0.30
CA LEU A 224 11.83 6.65 -1.67
C LEU A 224 11.13 5.51 -2.39
N PHE A 225 10.87 4.40 -1.68
CA PHE A 225 10.09 3.28 -2.21
C PHE A 225 8.64 3.69 -2.53
N ASN A 226 7.96 4.43 -1.63
CA ASN A 226 6.59 4.89 -1.86
C ASN A 226 6.46 5.88 -3.03
N ILE A 227 7.48 6.72 -3.28
CA ILE A 227 7.54 7.55 -4.50
C ILE A 227 7.47 6.67 -5.76
N ALA A 228 8.24 5.59 -5.77
CA ALA A 228 8.29 4.66 -6.89
C ALA A 228 6.98 3.85 -7.02
N LEU A 229 6.46 3.32 -5.90
CA LEU A 229 5.22 2.55 -5.88
C LEU A 229 4.01 3.37 -6.33
N GLY A 230 3.93 4.65 -5.94
CA GLY A 230 2.84 5.54 -6.34
C GLY A 230 2.75 5.78 -7.85
N GLN A 231 3.80 5.50 -8.63
CA GLN A 231 3.74 5.59 -10.10
C GLN A 231 2.85 4.48 -10.71
N VAL A 232 2.70 3.35 -10.04
CA VAL A 232 1.85 2.23 -10.50
C VAL A 232 0.39 2.68 -10.70
N GLU A 233 -0.11 3.48 -9.76
CA GLU A 233 -1.47 4.03 -9.76
C GLU A 233 -1.56 5.39 -10.49
N GLY A 234 -0.42 5.97 -10.85
CA GLY A 234 -0.28 7.30 -11.42
C GLY A 234 0.23 7.31 -12.86
N SER A 235 1.46 7.79 -13.05
CA SER A 235 2.04 8.01 -14.38
C SER A 235 2.18 6.72 -15.19
N LEU A 236 2.53 5.61 -14.55
CA LEU A 236 2.67 4.32 -15.21
C LEU A 236 1.32 3.79 -15.70
N LEU A 237 0.23 4.00 -14.92
CA LEU A 237 -1.14 3.68 -15.36
C LEU A 237 -1.53 4.45 -16.62
N LEU A 238 -1.30 5.78 -16.65
CA LEU A 238 -1.59 6.61 -17.83
C LEU A 238 -0.74 6.20 -19.04
N TRP A 239 0.56 5.95 -18.84
CA TRP A 239 1.46 5.51 -19.89
C TRP A 239 1.05 4.14 -20.45
N THR A 240 0.65 3.21 -19.57
CA THR A 240 0.14 1.88 -19.97
C THR A 240 -1.08 1.99 -20.87
N GLY A 241 -2.01 2.88 -20.54
CA GLY A 241 -3.22 3.08 -21.34
C GLY A 241 -2.96 3.55 -22.77
N GLN A 242 -1.84 4.22 -23.02
CA GLN A 242 -1.54 4.91 -24.28
C GLN A 242 -0.48 4.20 -25.14
N HIS A 243 0.47 3.50 -24.53
CA HIS A 243 1.68 3.06 -25.20
C HIS A 243 1.93 1.55 -25.13
N VAL A 244 1.12 0.80 -24.36
CA VAL A 244 1.30 -0.64 -24.20
C VAL A 244 0.26 -1.41 -25.01
N GLU A 245 0.73 -2.40 -25.78
CA GLU A 245 -0.15 -3.37 -26.42
C GLU A 245 -0.82 -4.23 -25.36
N ARG A 246 -2.14 -4.06 -25.22
CA ARG A 246 -2.94 -4.68 -24.15
C ARG A 246 -3.93 -5.70 -24.67
N THR A 247 -3.85 -6.02 -25.97
CA THR A 247 -4.76 -6.97 -26.61
C THR A 247 -4.18 -8.38 -26.48
N LEU A 248 -4.93 -9.25 -25.84
CA LEU A 248 -4.60 -10.67 -25.69
C LEU A 248 -5.80 -11.50 -26.12
N LEU A 249 -5.62 -12.41 -27.08
CA LEU A 249 -6.66 -13.31 -27.60
C LEU A 249 -7.93 -12.55 -28.04
N GLY A 250 -7.77 -11.36 -28.63
CA GLY A 250 -8.88 -10.53 -29.10
C GLY A 250 -9.58 -9.69 -28.02
N PHE A 251 -9.17 -9.80 -26.77
CA PHE A 251 -9.67 -8.98 -25.67
C PHE A 251 -8.65 -7.90 -25.30
N THR A 252 -9.09 -6.62 -25.28
CA THR A 252 -8.25 -5.49 -24.86
C THR A 252 -8.41 -5.24 -23.36
N MET A 253 -7.35 -5.53 -22.60
CA MET A 253 -7.33 -5.38 -21.16
C MET A 253 -7.40 -3.91 -20.74
N PRO A 254 -8.28 -3.55 -19.77
CA PRO A 254 -8.29 -2.20 -19.20
C PRO A 254 -6.93 -1.86 -18.55
N PRO A 255 -6.45 -0.60 -18.65
CA PRO A 255 -5.19 -0.19 -18.01
C PRO A 255 -5.18 -0.42 -16.49
N SER A 256 -6.32 -0.29 -15.83
CA SER A 256 -6.51 -0.52 -14.40
C SER A 256 -6.08 -1.92 -13.93
N TRP A 257 -6.14 -2.95 -14.80
CA TRP A 257 -5.72 -4.31 -14.46
C TRP A 257 -4.24 -4.39 -14.11
N PHE A 258 -3.41 -3.54 -14.71
CA PHE A 258 -1.97 -3.49 -14.43
C PHE A 258 -1.65 -2.92 -13.05
N VAL A 259 -2.57 -2.16 -12.44
CA VAL A 259 -2.46 -1.76 -11.01
C VAL A 259 -2.63 -2.96 -10.08
N GLY A 260 -3.37 -3.99 -10.49
CA GLY A 260 -3.50 -5.26 -9.75
C GLY A 260 -2.32 -6.22 -9.96
N LEU A 261 -1.47 -5.99 -10.95
CA LEU A 261 -0.34 -6.87 -11.29
C LEU A 261 0.65 -7.07 -10.12
N PRO A 262 1.06 -6.03 -9.36
CA PRO A 262 1.87 -6.24 -8.16
C PRO A 262 1.23 -7.21 -7.17
N ALA A 263 -0.08 -7.10 -6.92
CA ALA A 263 -0.77 -7.97 -5.99
C ALA A 263 -0.75 -9.43 -6.46
N LEU A 264 -0.96 -9.69 -7.76
CA LEU A 264 -0.81 -11.01 -8.36
C LEU A 264 0.62 -11.55 -8.18
N LEU A 265 1.63 -10.73 -8.45
CA LEU A 265 3.03 -11.10 -8.31
C LEU A 265 3.40 -11.39 -6.85
N VAL A 266 2.87 -10.62 -5.88
CA VAL A 266 3.04 -10.91 -4.45
C VAL A 266 2.49 -12.30 -4.12
N LEU A 267 1.28 -12.65 -4.59
CA LEU A 267 0.70 -13.98 -4.34
C LEU A 267 1.55 -15.12 -4.88
N VAL A 268 2.25 -14.90 -6.00
CA VAL A 268 3.15 -15.90 -6.62
C VAL A 268 4.51 -15.95 -5.93
N ILE A 269 5.08 -14.79 -5.60
CA ILE A 269 6.46 -14.66 -5.13
C ILE A 269 6.57 -14.81 -3.59
N ALA A 270 5.55 -14.38 -2.84
CA ALA A 270 5.60 -14.36 -1.38
C ALA A 270 5.90 -15.72 -0.73
N PRO A 271 5.39 -16.87 -1.20
CA PRO A 271 5.75 -18.17 -0.61
C PRO A 271 7.26 -18.46 -0.68
N ALA A 272 7.89 -18.18 -1.82
CA ALA A 272 9.33 -18.35 -1.99
C ALA A 272 10.13 -17.37 -1.11
N GLN A 273 9.68 -16.12 -1.02
CA GLN A 273 10.32 -15.11 -0.17
C GLN A 273 10.24 -15.46 1.32
N LEU A 274 9.08 -15.89 1.80
CA LEU A 274 8.89 -16.32 3.20
C LEU A 274 9.83 -17.48 3.56
N ALA A 275 10.06 -18.41 2.63
CA ALA A 275 10.98 -19.52 2.83
C ALA A 275 12.45 -19.10 2.85
N LEU A 276 12.85 -18.16 1.98
CA LEU A 276 14.22 -17.73 1.78
C LEU A 276 14.66 -16.61 2.74
N LEU A 277 13.74 -15.73 3.11
CA LEU A 277 14.03 -14.50 3.83
C LEU A 277 14.77 -14.71 5.17
N PRO A 278 14.41 -15.69 6.03
CA PRO A 278 15.14 -15.93 7.28
C PRO A 278 16.62 -16.31 7.07
N GLY A 279 16.89 -17.10 6.02
CA GLY A 279 18.25 -17.46 5.63
C GLY A 279 19.05 -16.27 5.11
N LEU A 280 18.44 -15.46 4.27
CA LEU A 280 19.03 -14.23 3.72
C LEU A 280 19.32 -13.20 4.82
N GLN A 281 18.39 -13.01 5.77
CA GLN A 281 18.58 -12.10 6.91
C GLN A 281 19.76 -12.50 7.77
N ARG A 282 19.93 -13.81 8.07
CA ARG A 282 21.07 -14.30 8.84
C ARG A 282 22.40 -14.10 8.11
N ARG A 283 22.41 -14.24 6.78
CA ARG A 283 23.62 -14.18 5.95
C ARG A 283 24.04 -12.74 5.63
N PHE A 284 23.10 -11.87 5.33
CA PHE A 284 23.38 -10.54 4.77
C PHE A 284 22.98 -9.38 5.68
N GLY A 285 22.18 -9.63 6.71
CA GLY A 285 21.64 -8.58 7.58
C GLY A 285 20.49 -7.78 6.94
N VAL A 286 19.73 -7.07 7.80
CA VAL A 286 18.53 -6.34 7.39
C VAL A 286 18.86 -5.15 6.49
N PHE A 287 19.91 -4.38 6.81
CA PHE A 287 20.28 -3.17 6.05
C PHE A 287 20.63 -3.48 4.60
N ARG A 288 21.39 -4.55 4.38
CA ARG A 288 21.76 -5.01 3.04
C ARG A 288 20.54 -5.43 2.23
N LEU A 289 19.62 -6.12 2.86
CA LEU A 289 18.40 -6.55 2.20
C LEU A 289 17.49 -5.37 1.84
N VAL A 290 17.34 -4.38 2.71
CA VAL A 290 16.61 -3.15 2.41
C VAL A 290 17.30 -2.36 1.28
N ALA A 291 18.63 -2.27 1.29
CA ALA A 291 19.41 -1.65 0.21
C ALA A 291 19.21 -2.37 -1.13
N VAL A 292 19.24 -3.71 -1.14
CA VAL A 292 18.92 -4.54 -2.33
C VAL A 292 17.49 -4.31 -2.79
N GLY A 293 16.54 -4.14 -1.87
CA GLY A 293 15.15 -3.78 -2.20
C GLY A 293 15.04 -2.45 -2.93
N LEU A 294 15.76 -1.41 -2.49
CA LEU A 294 15.83 -0.13 -3.20
C LEU A 294 16.56 -0.23 -4.54
N LEU A 295 17.60 -1.07 -4.63
CA LEU A 295 18.27 -1.35 -5.89
C LEU A 295 17.33 -2.03 -6.89
N ALA A 296 16.53 -3.01 -6.45
CA ALA A 296 15.51 -3.64 -7.27
C ALA A 296 14.46 -2.62 -7.75
N THR A 297 14.05 -1.70 -6.86
CA THR A 297 13.14 -0.59 -7.21
C THR A 297 13.75 0.33 -8.27
N SER A 298 15.03 0.67 -8.16
CA SER A 298 15.76 1.45 -9.17
C SER A 298 15.79 0.72 -10.52
N LEU A 299 16.15 -0.57 -10.52
CA LEU A 299 16.19 -1.41 -11.72
C LEU A 299 14.81 -1.58 -12.37
N ALA A 300 13.71 -1.54 -11.59
CA ALA A 300 12.36 -1.60 -12.12
C ALA A 300 12.07 -0.47 -13.11
N PHE A 301 12.51 0.75 -12.80
CA PHE A 301 12.34 1.89 -13.71
C PHE A 301 13.42 1.93 -14.80
N LEU A 302 14.62 1.48 -14.51
CA LEU A 302 15.67 1.36 -15.52
C LEU A 302 15.27 0.43 -16.67
N VAL A 303 14.61 -0.67 -16.35
CA VAL A 303 14.14 -1.65 -17.35
C VAL A 303 13.10 -1.06 -18.32
N LEU A 304 12.39 0.00 -17.92
CA LEU A 304 11.41 0.67 -18.77
C LEU A 304 12.02 1.67 -19.77
N PHE A 305 13.31 2.04 -19.66
CA PHE A 305 13.92 3.00 -20.58
C PHE A 305 13.79 2.60 -22.05
N PRO A 306 14.17 1.38 -22.47
CA PRO A 306 13.98 0.97 -23.86
C PRO A 306 12.51 1.02 -24.28
N ALA A 307 11.60 0.58 -23.42
CA ALA A 307 10.17 0.58 -23.70
C ALA A 307 9.64 2.00 -23.94
N VAL A 308 10.05 2.97 -23.11
CA VAL A 308 9.63 4.37 -23.26
C VAL A 308 10.21 5.00 -24.52
N VAL A 309 11.44 4.67 -24.91
CA VAL A 309 12.03 5.14 -26.17
C VAL A 309 11.28 4.57 -27.38
N TRP A 310 11.03 3.27 -27.39
CA TRP A 310 10.31 2.60 -28.49
C TRP A 310 8.83 2.98 -28.56
N SER A 311 8.21 3.32 -27.43
CA SER A 311 6.80 3.73 -27.38
C SER A 311 6.48 5.01 -28.16
N LYS A 312 7.50 5.77 -28.62
CA LYS A 312 7.33 6.93 -29.49
C LYS A 312 6.88 6.56 -30.91
N THR A 313 7.19 5.36 -31.36
CA THR A 313 6.96 4.91 -32.75
C THR A 313 6.00 3.74 -32.85
N GLN A 314 5.81 2.97 -31.79
CA GLN A 314 4.94 1.77 -31.79
C GLN A 314 4.47 1.41 -30.38
N LEU A 315 3.39 0.65 -30.26
CA LEU A 315 3.00 0.06 -29.00
C LEU A 315 4.05 -0.94 -28.52
N VAL A 316 4.32 -0.95 -27.23
CA VAL A 316 5.31 -1.84 -26.61
C VAL A 316 4.65 -3.01 -25.92
N SER A 317 5.35 -4.13 -25.84
CA SER A 317 4.85 -5.34 -25.17
C SER A 317 4.58 -5.10 -23.67
N MET A 318 3.49 -5.70 -23.16
CA MET A 318 3.20 -5.75 -21.72
C MET A 318 4.28 -6.46 -20.88
N GLY A 319 5.16 -7.24 -21.51
CA GLY A 319 6.31 -7.88 -20.84
C GLY A 319 7.21 -6.90 -20.08
N TRP A 320 7.35 -5.68 -20.57
CA TRP A 320 8.09 -4.61 -19.88
C TRP A 320 7.46 -4.23 -18.55
N LEU A 321 6.12 -4.17 -18.50
CA LEU A 321 5.39 -3.91 -17.26
C LEU A 321 5.53 -5.08 -16.29
N VAL A 322 5.45 -6.32 -16.77
CA VAL A 322 5.64 -7.51 -15.92
C VAL A 322 7.04 -7.48 -15.29
N ALA A 323 8.08 -7.20 -16.06
CA ALA A 323 9.45 -7.09 -15.55
C ALA A 323 9.58 -5.96 -14.50
N CYS A 324 9.05 -4.77 -14.81
CA CYS A 324 9.04 -3.63 -13.87
C CYS A 324 8.33 -3.99 -12.57
N HIS A 325 7.10 -4.49 -12.63
CA HIS A 325 6.32 -4.83 -11.44
C HIS A 325 6.94 -5.98 -10.63
N THR A 326 7.58 -6.95 -11.29
CA THR A 326 8.32 -8.02 -10.59
C THR A 326 9.44 -7.45 -9.73
N LEU A 327 10.23 -6.53 -10.28
CA LEU A 327 11.30 -5.86 -9.55
C LEU A 327 10.76 -4.95 -8.43
N LEU A 328 9.64 -4.24 -8.67
CA LEU A 328 8.96 -3.45 -7.63
C LEU A 328 8.48 -4.33 -6.48
N VAL A 329 7.89 -5.49 -6.75
CA VAL A 329 7.41 -6.43 -5.71
C VAL A 329 8.58 -6.99 -4.90
N ILE A 330 9.71 -7.30 -5.55
CA ILE A 330 10.93 -7.68 -4.81
C ILE A 330 11.38 -6.53 -3.90
N GLY A 331 11.34 -5.30 -4.40
CA GLY A 331 11.62 -4.09 -3.61
C GLY A 331 10.67 -3.95 -2.42
N GLU A 332 9.36 -4.07 -2.64
CA GLU A 332 8.32 -3.93 -1.62
C GLU A 332 8.53 -4.86 -0.43
N THR A 333 8.74 -6.14 -0.73
CA THR A 333 8.88 -7.17 0.29
C THR A 333 10.16 -7.07 1.11
N LEU A 334 11.21 -6.46 0.56
CA LEU A 334 12.47 -6.22 1.26
C LEU A 334 12.46 -4.88 2.01
N VAL A 335 11.87 -3.82 1.47
CA VAL A 335 11.90 -2.48 2.09
C VAL A 335 10.82 -2.35 3.18
N GLY A 336 9.57 -2.70 2.88
CA GLY A 336 8.43 -2.47 3.78
C GLY A 336 8.52 -3.28 5.08
N PRO A 337 8.35 -4.61 5.04
CA PRO A 337 8.30 -5.44 6.24
C PRO A 337 9.60 -5.43 7.05
N LEU A 338 10.77 -5.50 6.38
CA LEU A 338 12.06 -5.53 7.08
C LEU A 338 12.39 -4.18 7.69
N GLY A 339 12.14 -3.09 6.95
CA GLY A 339 12.35 -1.73 7.45
C GLY A 339 11.48 -1.44 8.67
N LEU A 340 10.17 -1.75 8.59
CA LEU A 340 9.23 -1.58 9.69
C LEU A 340 9.63 -2.38 10.93
N ALA A 341 9.95 -3.67 10.77
CA ALA A 341 10.36 -4.51 11.88
C ALA A 341 11.62 -3.97 12.57
N GLN A 342 12.58 -3.47 11.80
CA GLN A 342 13.82 -2.90 12.36
C GLN A 342 13.57 -1.56 13.05
N VAL A 343 12.72 -0.69 12.48
CA VAL A 343 12.32 0.58 13.09
C VAL A 343 11.65 0.35 14.45
N LEU A 344 10.72 -0.63 14.53
CA LEU A 344 10.05 -0.99 15.78
C LEU A 344 11.03 -1.53 16.84
N ARG A 345 12.03 -2.33 16.45
CA ARG A 345 13.05 -2.84 17.35
C ARG A 345 13.93 -1.71 17.92
N LEU A 346 14.24 -0.68 17.13
CA LEU A 346 15.09 0.43 17.52
C LEU A 346 14.35 1.52 18.31
N ALA A 347 13.03 1.59 18.18
CA ALA A 347 12.20 2.61 18.82
C ALA A 347 12.26 2.50 20.36
N PRO A 348 12.57 3.59 21.09
CA PRO A 348 12.47 3.58 22.53
C PRO A 348 11.02 3.30 22.98
N PRO A 349 10.82 2.54 24.07
CA PRO A 349 9.48 2.10 24.48
C PRO A 349 8.44 3.22 24.63
N ARG A 350 8.89 4.37 25.15
CA ARG A 350 8.02 5.56 25.34
C ARG A 350 7.70 6.32 24.04
N PHE A 351 8.41 6.05 22.95
CA PHE A 351 8.30 6.78 21.68
C PHE A 351 7.87 5.89 20.51
N VAL A 352 7.48 4.63 20.72
CA VAL A 352 7.05 3.71 19.65
C VAL A 352 5.94 4.32 18.80
N GLY A 353 4.92 4.91 19.43
CA GLY A 353 3.82 5.58 18.71
C GLY A 353 4.29 6.75 17.84
N ALA A 354 5.19 7.59 18.35
CA ALA A 354 5.75 8.69 17.59
C ALA A 354 6.60 8.22 16.39
N VAL A 355 7.42 7.19 16.59
CA VAL A 355 8.25 6.58 15.55
C VAL A 355 7.37 5.94 14.46
N MET A 356 6.31 5.25 14.85
CA MET A 356 5.29 4.75 13.90
C MET A 356 4.60 5.89 13.15
N GLY A 357 4.33 7.00 13.85
CA GLY A 357 3.82 8.21 13.23
C GLY A 357 4.71 8.70 12.10
N VAL A 358 6.01 8.83 12.36
CA VAL A 358 7.00 9.25 11.35
C VAL A 358 7.05 8.27 10.17
N TRP A 359 6.94 6.96 10.43
CA TRP A 359 6.87 5.95 9.38
C TRP A 359 5.65 6.14 8.46
N PHE A 360 4.46 6.39 9.02
CA PHE A 360 3.26 6.65 8.20
C PHE A 360 3.30 7.99 7.48
N VAL A 361 3.87 9.01 8.11
CA VAL A 361 4.11 10.32 7.47
C VAL A 361 5.04 10.18 6.27
N SER A 362 6.07 9.32 6.34
CA SER A 362 6.94 9.07 5.19
C SER A 362 6.18 8.45 4.00
N GLY A 363 5.20 7.59 4.28
CA GLY A 363 4.29 7.08 3.26
C GLY A 363 3.46 8.20 2.61
N ALA A 364 2.88 9.07 3.42
CA ALA A 364 2.09 10.20 2.93
C ALA A 364 2.92 11.15 2.05
N VAL A 365 4.11 11.53 2.52
CA VAL A 365 5.04 12.39 1.76
C VAL A 365 5.49 11.67 0.48
N GLY A 366 5.75 10.37 0.54
CA GLY A 366 6.12 9.55 -0.61
C GLY A 366 5.04 9.57 -1.70
N TYR A 367 3.78 9.35 -1.36
CA TYR A 367 2.68 9.39 -2.34
C TYR A 367 2.38 10.81 -2.84
N TRP A 368 2.51 11.83 -2.00
CA TRP A 368 2.41 13.21 -2.48
C TRP A 368 3.50 13.52 -3.52
N LEU A 369 4.77 13.21 -3.21
CA LEU A 369 5.88 13.37 -4.15
C LEU A 369 5.72 12.50 -5.41
N ALA A 370 5.11 11.31 -5.29
CA ALA A 370 4.79 10.48 -6.45
C ALA A 370 3.85 11.22 -7.41
N GLY A 371 2.84 11.93 -6.90
CA GLY A 371 1.97 12.79 -7.71
C GLY A 371 2.73 13.90 -8.43
N GLU A 372 3.63 14.61 -7.72
CA GLU A 372 4.46 15.67 -8.31
C GLU A 372 5.42 15.13 -9.39
N ILE A 373 6.11 14.02 -9.12
CA ILE A 373 7.03 13.39 -10.10
C ILE A 373 6.25 12.84 -11.30
N GLY A 374 5.06 12.27 -11.06
CA GLY A 374 4.16 11.85 -12.13
C GLY A 374 3.72 13.02 -13.01
N ALA A 375 3.43 14.18 -12.43
CA ALA A 375 3.13 15.41 -13.18
C ALA A 375 4.33 15.87 -14.03
N LEU A 376 5.56 15.79 -13.50
CA LEU A 376 6.76 16.09 -14.25
C LEU A 376 6.99 15.12 -15.42
N TRP A 377 6.67 13.83 -15.22
CA TRP A 377 6.69 12.82 -16.28
C TRP A 377 5.83 13.24 -17.48
N VAL A 378 4.62 13.76 -17.21
CA VAL A 378 3.69 14.20 -18.25
C VAL A 378 4.10 15.54 -18.88
N ARG A 379 4.55 16.52 -18.07
CA ARG A 379 4.85 17.88 -18.54
C ARG A 379 6.18 17.99 -19.29
N TRP A 380 7.21 17.30 -18.82
CA TRP A 380 8.55 17.45 -19.39
C TRP A 380 8.88 16.30 -20.34
N SER A 381 9.01 15.10 -19.81
CA SER A 381 9.33 13.93 -20.61
C SER A 381 9.20 12.66 -19.76
N PRO A 382 8.66 11.58 -20.31
CA PRO A 382 8.69 10.26 -19.66
C PRO A 382 10.12 9.82 -19.27
N ILE A 383 11.13 10.15 -20.10
CA ILE A 383 12.53 9.82 -19.82
C ILE A 383 13.03 10.56 -18.57
N GLY A 384 12.71 11.85 -18.44
CA GLY A 384 13.08 12.64 -17.25
C GLY A 384 12.48 12.06 -15.96
N GLY A 385 11.21 11.66 -16.00
CA GLY A 385 10.54 10.94 -14.91
C GLY A 385 11.25 9.63 -14.56
N LEU A 386 11.58 8.80 -15.55
CA LEU A 386 12.33 7.56 -15.36
C LEU A 386 13.70 7.78 -14.72
N VAL A 387 14.44 8.82 -15.14
CA VAL A 387 15.74 9.16 -14.52
C VAL A 387 15.58 9.42 -13.04
N ILE A 388 14.59 10.25 -12.64
CA ILE A 388 14.33 10.55 -11.23
C ILE A 388 13.99 9.27 -10.45
N LEU A 389 13.09 8.45 -10.99
CA LEU A 389 12.62 7.20 -10.36
C LEU A 389 13.69 6.10 -10.31
N THR A 390 14.70 6.17 -11.16
CA THR A 390 15.87 5.28 -11.12
C THR A 390 16.91 5.79 -10.13
N VAL A 391 17.24 7.08 -10.18
CA VAL A 391 18.34 7.66 -9.40
C VAL A 391 17.99 7.77 -7.91
N LEU A 392 16.77 8.18 -7.54
CA LEU A 392 16.41 8.37 -6.14
C LEU A 392 16.52 7.08 -5.31
N PRO A 393 15.92 5.92 -5.71
CA PRO A 393 16.11 4.67 -4.97
C PRO A 393 17.54 4.16 -5.00
N LEU A 394 18.30 4.40 -6.10
CA LEU A 394 19.71 4.04 -6.20
C LEU A 394 20.57 4.79 -5.16
N LEU A 395 20.35 6.09 -5.01
CA LEU A 395 21.04 6.89 -3.99
C LEU A 395 20.65 6.40 -2.56
N GLY A 396 19.38 6.09 -2.32
CA GLY A 396 18.93 5.51 -1.07
C GLY A 396 19.58 4.17 -0.77
N SER A 397 19.72 3.31 -1.78
CA SER A 397 20.45 2.04 -1.66
C SER A 397 21.92 2.24 -1.26
N GLY A 398 22.61 3.15 -1.96
CA GLY A 398 24.00 3.50 -1.66
C GLY A 398 24.18 4.03 -0.22
N MET A 399 23.27 4.90 0.24
CA MET A 399 23.27 5.41 1.62
C MET A 399 23.18 4.26 2.65
N LEU A 400 22.29 3.31 2.45
CA LEU A 400 22.12 2.18 3.36
C LEU A 400 23.33 1.23 3.37
N PHE A 401 24.01 1.00 2.24
CA PHE A 401 25.25 0.24 2.20
C PHE A 401 26.38 0.93 2.97
N VAL A 402 26.44 2.26 2.95
CA VAL A 402 27.43 3.04 3.75
C VAL A 402 27.12 2.94 5.23
N GLU A 403 25.85 3.07 5.63
CA GLU A 403 25.45 2.93 7.05
C GLU A 403 25.68 1.52 7.57
N GLU A 404 25.46 0.47 6.78
CA GLU A 404 25.76 -0.91 7.16
C GLU A 404 27.25 -1.12 7.47
N LYS A 405 28.15 -0.62 6.63
CA LYS A 405 29.60 -0.72 6.89
C LYS A 405 29.98 -0.11 8.22
N LYS A 406 29.39 1.04 8.58
CA LYS A 406 29.62 1.69 9.89
C LYS A 406 29.01 0.90 11.05
N TRP A 407 27.93 0.17 10.79
CA TRP A 407 27.30 -0.69 11.80
C TRP A 407 28.12 -1.94 12.10
N ASN A 408 28.68 -2.59 11.07
CA ASN A 408 29.48 -3.82 11.20
C ASN A 408 30.93 -3.57 11.61
N ALA A 409 31.43 -2.32 11.53
CA ALA A 409 32.79 -1.94 11.94
C ALA A 409 32.93 -1.64 13.44
N LYS A 410 31.88 -1.79 14.20
CA LYS A 410 31.79 -1.60 15.66
C LYS A 410 31.30 -2.85 16.36
#